data_34ed880a62475a3246cd7a4cac871c0c
#
_entry.id   34ed880a62475a3246cd7a4cac871c0c
#
_cell.length_a   1.000
_cell.length_b   1.000
_cell.length_c   1.000
_cell.angle_alpha   90.00
_cell.angle_beta   90.00
_cell.angle_gamma   90.00
#
_symmetry.space_group_name_H-M   'P 1'
#
loop_
_entity.id
_entity.type
_entity.pdbx_description
1 polymer ?
#
loop_
_entity_poly.entity_id
_entity_poly.type
_entity_poly.pdbx_seq_one_letter_code
_entity_poly.pdbx_strand_id
1 'polypeptide(L)'
;MDATIQAAAARLSRRLKKNGKTVTLAESCTGGLLASTMTDIAGASAWFQRSFVTYANEAKIEELGVDPEELASKGAVSAQVAIQMAQGALRRANADFAISVTGIAGPSNQGSKKPVGTVYVGIASRTWANAKRTQIGGTREENKSGFVHFALLTAMDCWNKAFDRMVEEREQMAHEAEVARLKLEMEAKRATELENQQEGHEAKAASWQDEAWESNGDEEEIGLEVEWVDSEE
;
A
#
# COMPACT_ATOMS: atom_id res chain seq x y z
N MET A 1 -24.44 21.13 14.55
CA MET A 1 -23.84 19.95 13.88
C MET A 1 -23.83 18.76 14.84
N ASP A 2 -24.10 17.54 14.37
CA ASP A 2 -24.20 16.35 15.21
C ASP A 2 -22.83 16.05 15.87
N ALA A 3 -22.86 15.76 17.20
CA ALA A 3 -21.65 15.45 17.98
C ALA A 3 -20.91 14.22 17.46
N THR A 4 -21.61 13.26 16.86
CA THR A 4 -21.00 12.06 16.26
C THR A 4 -20.20 12.38 15.02
N ILE A 5 -20.68 13.30 14.19
CA ILE A 5 -19.99 13.78 12.98
C ILE A 5 -18.73 14.55 13.38
N GLN A 6 -18.83 15.43 14.36
CA GLN A 6 -17.69 16.19 14.90
C GLN A 6 -16.61 15.24 15.47
N ALA A 7 -17.03 14.22 16.23
CA ALA A 7 -16.10 13.22 16.77
C ALA A 7 -15.39 12.44 15.66
N ALA A 8 -16.09 12.08 14.58
CA ALA A 8 -15.50 11.39 13.43
C ALA A 8 -14.48 12.28 12.69
N ALA A 9 -14.82 13.54 12.44
CA ALA A 9 -13.91 14.52 11.85
C ALA A 9 -12.66 14.74 12.72
N ALA A 10 -12.82 14.86 14.02
CA ALA A 10 -11.71 15.01 14.96
C ALA A 10 -10.80 13.76 15.01
N ARG A 11 -11.36 12.55 14.85
CA ARG A 11 -10.56 11.32 14.78
C ARG A 11 -9.73 11.27 13.50
N LEU A 12 -10.30 11.61 12.35
CA LEU A 12 -9.60 11.64 11.08
C LEU A 12 -8.49 12.72 11.09
N SER A 13 -8.78 13.92 11.58
CA SER A 13 -7.81 15.01 11.67
C SER A 13 -6.60 14.65 12.54
N ARG A 14 -6.81 13.94 13.66
CA ARG A 14 -5.70 13.44 14.50
C ARG A 14 -4.79 12.46 13.74
N ARG A 15 -5.37 11.56 12.90
CA ARG A 15 -4.59 10.65 12.08
C ARG A 15 -3.75 11.39 11.03
N LEU A 16 -4.36 12.34 10.33
CA LEU A 16 -3.68 13.18 9.35
C LEU A 16 -2.50 13.93 9.99
N LYS A 17 -2.76 14.63 11.10
CA LYS A 17 -1.72 15.36 11.85
C LYS A 17 -0.59 14.45 12.33
N LYS A 18 -0.93 13.32 12.96
CA LYS A 18 0.08 12.38 13.51
C LYS A 18 1.03 11.84 12.43
N ASN A 19 0.55 11.68 11.20
CA ASN A 19 1.31 11.10 10.11
C ASN A 19 1.83 12.16 9.11
N GLY A 20 1.67 13.45 9.38
CA GLY A 20 2.10 14.54 8.48
C GLY A 20 1.43 14.47 7.11
N LYS A 21 0.16 14.01 7.05
CA LYS A 21 -0.57 13.78 5.81
C LYS A 21 -1.62 14.87 5.57
N THR A 22 -1.85 15.16 4.31
CA THR A 22 -2.80 16.17 3.85
C THR A 22 -4.04 15.53 3.24
N VAL A 23 -5.19 16.22 3.35
CA VAL A 23 -6.46 15.78 2.77
C VAL A 23 -7.05 16.84 1.83
N THR A 24 -7.74 16.35 0.82
CA THR A 24 -8.60 17.14 -0.10
C THR A 24 -9.97 16.49 -0.23
N LEU A 25 -10.97 17.27 -0.63
CA LEU A 25 -12.35 16.82 -0.73
C LEU A 25 -12.94 17.13 -2.10
N ALA A 26 -13.88 16.27 -2.55
CA ALA A 26 -14.72 16.51 -3.71
C ALA A 26 -16.19 16.26 -3.34
N GLU A 27 -16.99 17.29 -3.35
CA GLU A 27 -18.38 17.24 -2.91
C GLU A 27 -19.35 17.50 -4.06
N SER A 28 -20.43 16.74 -4.09
CA SER A 28 -21.57 16.99 -4.95
C SER A 28 -22.80 17.30 -4.09
N CYS A 29 -23.59 16.30 -3.73
CA CYS A 29 -24.85 16.45 -3.00
C CYS A 29 -24.73 17.05 -1.58
N THR A 30 -23.57 17.01 -0.97
CA THR A 30 -23.30 17.61 0.35
C THR A 30 -23.05 19.11 0.29
N GLY A 31 -22.59 19.64 -0.87
CA GLY A 31 -22.51 21.06 -1.16
C GLY A 31 -21.63 21.86 -0.22
N GLY A 32 -20.46 21.32 0.16
CA GLY A 32 -19.51 21.97 1.06
C GLY A 32 -19.65 21.60 2.53
N LEU A 33 -20.65 20.77 2.90
CA LEU A 33 -20.89 20.41 4.30
C LEU A 33 -19.75 19.58 4.89
N LEU A 34 -19.11 18.68 4.10
CA LEU A 34 -17.97 17.90 4.56
C LEU A 34 -16.74 18.81 4.77
N ALA A 35 -16.52 19.77 3.87
CA ALA A 35 -15.43 20.74 4.00
C ALA A 35 -15.61 21.63 5.23
N SER A 36 -16.82 22.14 5.45
CA SER A 36 -17.16 22.90 6.64
C SER A 36 -16.89 22.09 7.90
N THR A 37 -17.39 20.84 7.95
CA THR A 37 -17.17 19.92 9.09
C THR A 37 -15.69 19.69 9.40
N MET A 38 -14.87 19.51 8.38
CA MET A 38 -13.42 19.26 8.55
C MET A 38 -12.69 20.54 9.00
N THR A 39 -13.07 21.69 8.46
CA THR A 39 -12.44 22.97 8.78
C THR A 39 -12.87 23.57 10.12
N ASP A 40 -13.97 23.10 10.72
CA ASP A 40 -14.34 23.42 12.10
C ASP A 40 -13.31 22.89 13.12
N ILE A 41 -12.46 21.95 12.72
CA ILE A 41 -11.40 21.42 13.59
C ILE A 41 -10.21 22.38 13.64
N ALA A 42 -9.89 22.87 14.84
CA ALA A 42 -8.80 23.80 15.05
C ALA A 42 -7.46 23.29 14.47
N GLY A 43 -6.75 24.15 13.74
CA GLY A 43 -5.50 23.84 13.06
C GLY A 43 -5.69 23.05 11.77
N ALA A 44 -6.82 23.16 11.10
CA ALA A 44 -7.09 22.52 9.81
C ALA A 44 -6.12 22.94 8.71
N SER A 45 -5.57 24.14 8.74
CA SER A 45 -4.57 24.64 7.76
C SER A 45 -3.31 23.76 7.64
N ALA A 46 -3.00 22.96 8.64
CA ALA A 46 -1.83 22.07 8.61
C ALA A 46 -2.04 20.80 7.75
N TRP A 47 -3.29 20.40 7.50
CA TRP A 47 -3.60 19.12 6.88
C TRP A 47 -4.73 19.19 5.84
N PHE A 48 -5.55 20.26 5.82
CA PHE A 48 -6.60 20.47 4.85
C PHE A 48 -6.10 21.32 3.69
N GLN A 49 -6.08 20.79 2.47
CA GLN A 49 -5.52 21.51 1.32
C GLN A 49 -6.59 22.34 0.59
N ARG A 50 -7.64 21.69 0.12
CA ARG A 50 -8.77 22.33 -0.57
C ARG A 50 -9.98 21.41 -0.67
N SER A 51 -11.12 21.98 -1.02
CA SER A 51 -12.32 21.24 -1.39
C SER A 51 -12.87 21.74 -2.71
N PHE A 52 -13.38 20.80 -3.51
CA PHE A 52 -14.06 21.06 -4.77
C PHE A 52 -15.54 20.76 -4.61
N VAL A 53 -16.41 21.75 -4.80
CA VAL A 53 -17.86 21.56 -4.83
C VAL A 53 -18.29 21.48 -6.28
N THR A 54 -18.29 20.28 -6.86
CA THR A 54 -18.62 19.97 -8.24
C THR A 54 -20.05 19.46 -8.34
N TYR A 55 -21.01 20.36 -8.25
CA TYR A 55 -22.45 20.01 -8.17
C TYR A 55 -22.98 19.54 -9.54
N ALA A 56 -22.71 20.31 -10.60
CA ALA A 56 -23.06 19.95 -11.97
C ALA A 56 -22.15 18.83 -12.53
N ASN A 57 -22.61 18.13 -13.55
CA ASN A 57 -21.81 17.09 -14.20
C ASN A 57 -20.62 17.69 -14.95
N GLU A 58 -20.82 18.83 -15.60
CA GLU A 58 -19.79 19.62 -16.31
C GLU A 58 -18.65 19.98 -15.34
N ALA A 59 -18.98 20.44 -14.14
CA ALA A 59 -17.98 20.77 -13.12
C ALA A 59 -17.17 19.55 -12.67
N LYS A 60 -17.77 18.34 -12.65
CA LYS A 60 -17.02 17.10 -12.35
C LYS A 60 -15.99 16.78 -13.43
N ILE A 61 -16.35 17.03 -14.70
CA ILE A 61 -15.47 16.83 -15.86
C ILE A 61 -14.35 17.87 -15.83
N GLU A 62 -14.69 19.14 -15.77
CA GLU A 62 -13.75 20.25 -15.90
C GLU A 62 -12.77 20.33 -14.73
N GLU A 63 -13.28 20.23 -13.50
CA GLU A 63 -12.47 20.40 -12.29
C GLU A 63 -11.75 19.14 -11.84
N LEU A 64 -12.36 17.98 -12.03
CA LEU A 64 -11.83 16.73 -11.47
C LEU A 64 -11.38 15.72 -12.54
N GLY A 65 -11.68 16.00 -13.82
CA GLY A 65 -11.35 15.10 -14.91
C GLY A 65 -12.13 13.78 -14.84
N VAL A 66 -13.40 13.86 -14.40
CA VAL A 66 -14.30 12.71 -14.45
C VAL A 66 -14.64 12.41 -15.91
N ASP A 67 -14.59 11.13 -16.27
CA ASP A 67 -14.86 10.68 -17.62
C ASP A 67 -16.32 10.95 -18.03
N PRO A 68 -16.57 11.71 -19.12
CA PRO A 68 -17.91 11.97 -19.61
C PRO A 68 -18.69 10.69 -19.98
N GLU A 69 -18.02 9.66 -20.49
CA GLU A 69 -18.66 8.39 -20.88
C GLU A 69 -19.13 7.62 -19.63
N GLU A 70 -18.34 7.62 -18.56
CA GLU A 70 -18.75 7.02 -17.27
C GLU A 70 -19.93 7.79 -16.66
N LEU A 71 -19.92 9.13 -16.75
CA LEU A 71 -21.06 9.94 -16.30
C LEU A 71 -22.33 9.65 -17.10
N ALA A 72 -22.24 9.50 -18.41
CA ALA A 72 -23.37 9.22 -19.27
C ALA A 72 -23.92 7.80 -19.06
N SER A 73 -23.05 6.80 -18.94
CA SER A 73 -23.44 5.38 -18.84
C SER A 73 -23.88 4.97 -17.42
N LYS A 74 -23.17 5.39 -16.39
CA LYS A 74 -23.36 4.97 -14.99
C LYS A 74 -24.11 6.01 -14.14
N GLY A 75 -24.13 7.26 -14.61
CA GLY A 75 -24.68 8.40 -13.91
C GLY A 75 -23.73 8.91 -12.81
N ALA A 76 -23.93 10.17 -12.42
CA ALA A 76 -23.11 10.86 -11.42
C ALA A 76 -23.05 10.13 -10.06
N VAL A 77 -24.11 9.42 -9.68
CA VAL A 77 -24.22 8.69 -8.43
C VAL A 77 -23.80 7.23 -8.64
N SER A 78 -22.50 7.00 -8.75
CA SER A 78 -21.94 5.64 -9.00
C SER A 78 -20.57 5.49 -8.31
N ALA A 79 -20.14 4.24 -8.12
CA ALA A 79 -18.85 3.94 -7.52
C ALA A 79 -17.69 4.50 -8.37
N GLN A 80 -17.77 4.32 -9.68
CA GLN A 80 -16.73 4.75 -10.60
C GLN A 80 -16.57 6.28 -10.60
N VAL A 81 -17.68 7.01 -10.68
CA VAL A 81 -17.66 8.48 -10.62
C VAL A 81 -17.13 8.96 -9.26
N ALA A 82 -17.52 8.31 -8.14
CA ALA A 82 -16.97 8.65 -6.83
C ALA A 82 -15.44 8.45 -6.78
N ILE A 83 -14.93 7.34 -7.31
CA ILE A 83 -13.48 7.09 -7.39
C ILE A 83 -12.79 8.17 -8.22
N GLN A 84 -13.31 8.47 -9.42
CA GLN A 84 -12.73 9.47 -10.32
C GLN A 84 -12.75 10.88 -9.71
N MET A 85 -13.82 11.25 -8.99
CA MET A 85 -13.89 12.51 -8.24
C MET A 85 -12.79 12.58 -7.18
N ALA A 86 -12.59 11.50 -6.39
CA ALA A 86 -11.55 11.47 -5.37
C ALA A 86 -10.15 11.55 -5.99
N GLN A 87 -9.87 10.79 -7.05
CA GLN A 87 -8.60 10.81 -7.76
C GLN A 87 -8.32 12.16 -8.42
N GLY A 88 -9.34 12.79 -9.01
CA GLY A 88 -9.23 14.13 -9.60
C GLY A 88 -8.88 15.18 -8.56
N ALA A 89 -9.59 15.18 -7.44
CA ALA A 89 -9.30 16.08 -6.32
C ALA A 89 -7.88 15.86 -5.78
N LEU A 90 -7.47 14.60 -5.61
CA LEU A 90 -6.12 14.24 -5.15
C LEU A 90 -5.03 14.85 -6.04
N ARG A 91 -5.16 14.68 -7.36
CA ARG A 91 -4.21 15.24 -8.33
C ARG A 91 -4.20 16.79 -8.31
N ARG A 92 -5.39 17.40 -8.36
CA ARG A 92 -5.53 18.87 -8.38
C ARG A 92 -4.99 19.55 -7.11
N ALA A 93 -5.13 18.89 -5.96
CA ALA A 93 -4.68 19.42 -4.68
C ALA A 93 -3.24 19.02 -4.35
N ASN A 94 -2.64 18.08 -5.05
CA ASN A 94 -1.38 17.41 -4.68
C ASN A 94 -1.40 16.96 -3.21
N ALA A 95 -2.54 16.42 -2.75
CA ALA A 95 -2.73 15.93 -1.40
C ALA A 95 -2.30 14.45 -1.27
N ASP A 96 -2.23 13.94 -0.04
CA ASP A 96 -1.91 12.53 0.22
C ASP A 96 -3.16 11.66 0.22
N PHE A 97 -4.32 12.26 0.57
CA PHE A 97 -5.58 11.56 0.76
C PHE A 97 -6.75 12.39 0.22
N ALA A 98 -7.70 11.75 -0.42
CA ALA A 98 -8.89 12.41 -0.95
C ALA A 98 -10.16 11.67 -0.56
N ILE A 99 -11.21 12.43 -0.27
CA ILE A 99 -12.55 11.93 0.00
C ILE A 99 -13.51 12.58 -0.99
N SER A 100 -14.31 11.79 -1.69
CA SER A 100 -15.39 12.30 -2.54
C SER A 100 -16.74 11.82 -2.07
N VAL A 101 -17.77 12.64 -2.31
CA VAL A 101 -19.16 12.32 -1.98
C VAL A 101 -20.06 12.66 -3.16
N THR A 102 -20.76 11.64 -3.68
CA THR A 102 -21.83 11.82 -4.68
C THR A 102 -23.05 11.00 -4.29
N GLY A 103 -24.25 11.57 -4.38
CA GLY A 103 -25.45 10.91 -3.90
C GLY A 103 -26.74 11.67 -4.22
N ILE A 104 -27.86 11.11 -3.80
CA ILE A 104 -29.21 11.65 -3.96
C ILE A 104 -29.75 12.02 -2.58
N ALA A 105 -29.58 13.29 -2.20
CA ALA A 105 -30.05 13.75 -0.90
C ALA A 105 -31.57 13.93 -0.81
N GLY A 106 -32.26 14.02 -1.95
CA GLY A 106 -33.72 14.22 -2.00
C GLY A 106 -34.11 15.69 -2.16
N PRO A 107 -35.41 16.02 -2.13
CA PRO A 107 -36.55 15.13 -1.87
C PRO A 107 -36.91 14.19 -3.02
N SER A 108 -36.50 14.50 -4.28
CA SER A 108 -36.73 13.64 -5.44
C SER A 108 -35.42 12.99 -5.89
N ASN A 109 -35.54 11.87 -6.60
CA ASN A 109 -34.40 11.20 -7.22
C ASN A 109 -34.00 11.76 -8.61
N GLN A 110 -34.66 12.82 -9.06
CA GLN A 110 -34.40 13.55 -10.32
C GLN A 110 -34.31 12.60 -11.53
N GLY A 111 -35.15 11.58 -11.61
CA GLY A 111 -35.15 10.58 -12.69
C GLY A 111 -34.06 9.51 -12.58
N SER A 112 -33.27 9.50 -11.54
CA SER A 112 -32.31 8.42 -11.28
C SER A 112 -33.03 7.10 -10.98
N LYS A 113 -32.46 5.97 -11.42
CA LYS A 113 -32.92 4.62 -11.04
C LYS A 113 -32.62 4.29 -9.56
N LYS A 114 -31.81 5.10 -8.89
CA LYS A 114 -31.41 4.91 -7.49
C LYS A 114 -32.36 5.67 -6.56
N PRO A 115 -32.70 5.11 -5.40
CA PRO A 115 -33.61 5.79 -4.46
C PRO A 115 -32.92 6.99 -3.79
N VAL A 116 -33.75 7.89 -3.25
CA VAL A 116 -33.31 8.96 -2.36
C VAL A 116 -32.59 8.36 -1.16
N GLY A 117 -31.56 9.03 -0.69
CA GLY A 117 -30.68 8.56 0.39
C GLY A 117 -29.49 7.72 -0.11
N THR A 118 -29.44 7.35 -1.40
CA THR A 118 -28.27 6.64 -1.96
C THR A 118 -27.07 7.58 -2.00
N VAL A 119 -25.92 7.13 -1.47
CA VAL A 119 -24.65 7.84 -1.52
C VAL A 119 -23.51 6.88 -1.86
N TYR A 120 -22.57 7.36 -2.65
CA TYR A 120 -21.27 6.76 -2.87
C TYR A 120 -20.20 7.70 -2.34
N VAL A 121 -19.27 7.11 -1.59
CA VAL A 121 -18.08 7.78 -1.07
C VAL A 121 -16.88 7.17 -1.74
N GLY A 122 -16.12 7.96 -2.47
CA GLY A 122 -14.83 7.58 -3.03
C GLY A 122 -13.70 8.01 -2.12
N ILE A 123 -12.72 7.16 -1.95
CA ILE A 123 -11.48 7.44 -1.22
C ILE A 123 -10.32 7.16 -2.16
N ALA A 124 -9.36 8.08 -2.20
CA ALA A 124 -8.14 7.88 -2.98
C ALA A 124 -6.89 8.27 -2.20
N SER A 125 -5.83 7.55 -2.45
CA SER A 125 -4.45 7.88 -2.11
C SER A 125 -3.59 7.83 -3.37
N ARG A 126 -2.29 8.04 -3.25
CA ARG A 126 -1.37 7.97 -4.40
C ARG A 126 -1.26 6.58 -5.03
N THR A 127 -1.53 5.52 -4.26
CA THR A 127 -1.31 4.13 -4.67
C THR A 127 -2.60 3.32 -4.82
N TRP A 128 -3.72 3.78 -4.27
CA TRP A 128 -4.98 3.05 -4.33
C TRP A 128 -6.18 3.98 -4.31
N ALA A 129 -7.31 3.48 -4.81
CA ALA A 129 -8.61 4.12 -4.69
C ALA A 129 -9.69 3.06 -4.44
N ASN A 130 -10.74 3.44 -3.73
CA ASN A 130 -11.89 2.59 -3.42
C ASN A 130 -13.16 3.43 -3.33
N ALA A 131 -14.32 2.79 -3.46
CA ALA A 131 -15.59 3.42 -3.18
C ALA A 131 -16.49 2.52 -2.33
N LYS A 132 -17.22 3.13 -1.41
CA LYS A 132 -18.26 2.46 -0.63
C LYS A 132 -19.61 3.12 -0.90
N ARG A 133 -20.65 2.30 -0.82
CA ARG A 133 -22.04 2.73 -0.97
C ARG A 133 -22.80 2.48 0.32
N THR A 134 -23.72 3.41 0.62
CA THR A 134 -24.82 3.16 1.59
C THR A 134 -26.11 3.81 1.10
N GLN A 135 -27.17 3.53 1.80
CA GLN A 135 -28.45 4.21 1.64
C GLN A 135 -28.91 4.69 3.01
N ILE A 136 -29.18 5.99 3.11
CA ILE A 136 -29.70 6.63 4.33
C ILE A 136 -31.15 7.03 4.03
N GLY A 137 -31.97 7.11 5.01
CA GLY A 137 -33.34 7.59 4.90
C GLY A 137 -33.51 8.94 5.60
N GLY A 138 -34.61 9.64 5.31
CA GLY A 138 -34.93 10.89 5.93
C GLY A 138 -35.04 12.08 4.98
N THR A 139 -35.10 13.26 5.55
CA THR A 139 -35.12 14.53 4.83
C THR A 139 -33.83 14.79 4.11
N ARG A 140 -33.81 15.79 3.23
CA ARG A 140 -32.60 16.22 2.51
C ARG A 140 -31.47 16.63 3.48
N GLU A 141 -31.81 17.28 4.57
CA GLU A 141 -30.83 17.73 5.57
C GLU A 141 -30.23 16.54 6.33
N GLU A 142 -31.09 15.61 6.78
CA GLU A 142 -30.67 14.37 7.45
C GLU A 142 -29.80 13.51 6.53
N ASN A 143 -30.16 13.37 5.26
CA ASN A 143 -29.36 12.65 4.26
C ASN A 143 -27.99 13.32 4.06
N LYS A 144 -27.92 14.66 3.92
CA LYS A 144 -26.63 15.35 3.78
C LYS A 144 -25.73 15.13 5.00
N SER A 145 -26.28 15.26 6.20
CA SER A 145 -25.54 15.00 7.45
C SER A 145 -25.08 13.56 7.56
N GLY A 146 -25.96 12.61 7.25
CA GLY A 146 -25.62 11.19 7.22
C GLY A 146 -24.57 10.84 6.16
N PHE A 147 -24.59 11.49 5.00
CA PHE A 147 -23.56 11.31 3.95
C PHE A 147 -22.19 11.78 4.42
N VAL A 148 -22.11 12.91 5.11
CA VAL A 148 -20.87 13.40 5.72
C VAL A 148 -20.37 12.43 6.78
N HIS A 149 -21.24 11.95 7.67
CA HIS A 149 -20.87 10.96 8.66
C HIS A 149 -20.33 9.67 8.02
N PHE A 150 -21.04 9.13 7.02
CA PHE A 150 -20.60 7.94 6.30
C PHE A 150 -19.27 8.15 5.56
N ALA A 151 -19.05 9.35 4.99
CA ALA A 151 -17.79 9.69 4.34
C ALA A 151 -16.61 9.66 5.32
N LEU A 152 -16.76 10.23 6.49
CA LEU A 152 -15.74 10.25 7.54
C LEU A 152 -15.45 8.85 8.09
N LEU A 153 -16.48 8.03 8.32
CA LEU A 153 -16.29 6.63 8.74
C LEU A 153 -15.59 5.78 7.67
N THR A 154 -16.01 5.97 6.41
CA THR A 154 -15.36 5.28 5.28
C THR A 154 -13.90 5.67 5.14
N ALA A 155 -13.58 6.96 5.27
CA ALA A 155 -12.23 7.46 5.24
C ALA A 155 -11.36 6.86 6.35
N MET A 156 -11.88 6.77 7.57
CA MET A 156 -11.15 6.15 8.69
C MET A 156 -10.93 4.65 8.49
N ASP A 157 -11.91 3.91 7.99
CA ASP A 157 -11.78 2.48 7.70
C ASP A 157 -10.73 2.23 6.61
N CYS A 158 -10.78 3.00 5.52
CA CYS A 158 -9.78 2.92 4.45
C CYS A 158 -8.37 3.30 4.93
N TRP A 159 -8.27 4.32 5.78
CA TRP A 159 -7.01 4.71 6.39
C TRP A 159 -6.40 3.59 7.24
N ASN A 160 -7.20 2.99 8.13
CA ASN A 160 -6.74 1.92 9.00
C ASN A 160 -6.23 0.73 8.18
N LYS A 161 -6.99 0.30 7.16
CA LYS A 161 -6.59 -0.81 6.27
C LYS A 161 -5.33 -0.52 5.45
N ALA A 162 -5.12 0.73 5.05
CA ALA A 162 -3.91 1.12 4.35
C ALA A 162 -2.72 1.17 5.30
N PHE A 163 -2.91 1.62 6.53
CA PHE A 163 -1.89 1.65 7.55
C PHE A 163 -1.47 0.24 7.98
N ASP A 164 -2.43 -0.64 8.23
CA ASP A 164 -2.18 -2.04 8.59
C ASP A 164 -1.35 -2.74 7.50
N ARG A 165 -1.72 -2.57 6.24
CA ARG A 165 -0.92 -3.10 5.10
C ARG A 165 0.50 -2.56 5.05
N MET A 166 0.68 -1.27 5.28
CA MET A 166 2.03 -0.68 5.31
C MET A 166 2.90 -1.24 6.42
N VAL A 167 2.31 -1.56 7.58
CA VAL A 167 3.02 -2.21 8.69
C VAL A 167 3.41 -3.63 8.31
N GLU A 168 2.47 -4.42 7.79
CA GLU A 168 2.70 -5.78 7.33
C GLU A 168 3.79 -5.85 6.24
N GLU A 169 3.71 -4.98 5.21
CA GLU A 169 4.72 -4.90 4.14
C GLU A 169 6.12 -4.53 4.69
N ARG A 170 6.16 -3.63 5.68
CA ARG A 170 7.42 -3.23 6.31
C ARG A 170 8.04 -4.36 7.13
N GLU A 171 7.23 -5.09 7.88
CA GLU A 171 7.67 -6.25 8.66
C GLU A 171 8.15 -7.38 7.73
N GLN A 172 7.46 -7.62 6.63
CA GLN A 172 7.86 -8.59 5.63
C GLN A 172 9.20 -8.22 4.97
N MET A 173 9.39 -6.98 4.54
CA MET A 173 10.65 -6.51 3.97
C MET A 173 11.81 -6.61 4.98
N ALA A 174 11.56 -6.29 6.26
CA ALA A 174 12.56 -6.43 7.32
C ALA A 174 12.96 -7.88 7.53
N HIS A 175 11.99 -8.80 7.51
CA HIS A 175 12.25 -10.23 7.61
C HIS A 175 13.02 -10.76 6.41
N GLU A 176 12.66 -10.39 5.19
CA GLU A 176 13.37 -10.79 3.97
C GLU A 176 14.82 -10.29 3.97
N ALA A 177 15.05 -9.05 4.42
CA ALA A 177 16.39 -8.50 4.54
C ALA A 177 17.23 -9.25 5.58
N GLU A 178 16.64 -9.63 6.72
CA GLU A 178 17.31 -10.42 7.75
C GLU A 178 17.68 -11.82 7.26
N VAL A 179 16.76 -12.49 6.55
CA VAL A 179 17.02 -13.81 5.93
C VAL A 179 18.14 -13.72 4.89
N ALA A 180 18.15 -12.67 4.07
CA ALA A 180 19.21 -12.45 3.08
C ALA A 180 20.57 -12.23 3.75
N ARG A 181 20.61 -11.46 4.85
CA ARG A 181 21.83 -11.24 5.63
C ARG A 181 22.37 -12.55 6.21
N LEU A 182 21.50 -13.36 6.83
CA LEU A 182 21.89 -14.65 7.39
C LEU A 182 22.41 -15.63 6.34
N LYS A 183 21.81 -15.65 5.15
CA LYS A 183 22.33 -16.46 4.03
C LYS A 183 23.73 -16.06 3.62
N LEU A 184 23.99 -14.76 3.46
CA LEU A 184 25.32 -14.23 3.13
C LEU A 184 26.35 -14.57 4.22
N GLU A 185 25.98 -14.48 5.49
CA GLU A 185 26.88 -14.86 6.61
C GLU A 185 27.18 -16.37 6.60
N MET A 186 26.20 -17.22 6.27
CA MET A 186 26.40 -18.65 6.15
C MET A 186 27.28 -19.03 4.97
N GLU A 187 27.10 -18.38 3.81
CA GLU A 187 27.93 -18.57 2.61
C GLU A 187 29.37 -18.14 2.87
N ALA A 188 29.59 -17.01 3.53
CA ALA A 188 30.91 -16.54 3.91
C ALA A 188 31.60 -17.51 4.86
N LYS A 189 30.93 -18.01 5.89
CA LYS A 189 31.48 -19.03 6.79
C LYS A 189 31.86 -20.31 6.07
N ARG A 190 30.99 -20.78 5.15
CA ARG A 190 31.25 -21.97 4.35
C ARG A 190 32.45 -21.81 3.42
N ALA A 191 32.61 -20.62 2.83
CA ALA A 191 33.78 -20.28 2.00
C ALA A 191 35.06 -20.33 2.84
N THR A 192 35.07 -19.71 4.01
CA THR A 192 36.24 -19.72 4.92
C THR A 192 36.58 -21.15 5.42
N GLU A 193 35.58 -21.99 5.70
CA GLU A 193 35.79 -23.38 6.07
C GLU A 193 36.40 -24.20 4.93
N LEU A 194 35.98 -23.97 3.68
CA LEU A 194 36.57 -24.62 2.50
C LEU A 194 38.00 -24.18 2.25
N GLU A 195 38.33 -22.90 2.38
CA GLU A 195 39.70 -22.38 2.29
C GLU A 195 40.61 -23.00 3.35
N ASN A 196 40.17 -23.06 4.62
CA ASN A 196 40.93 -23.70 5.69
C ASN A 196 41.13 -25.21 5.46
N GLN A 197 40.17 -25.92 4.87
CA GLN A 197 40.33 -27.32 4.51
C GLN A 197 41.33 -27.52 3.37
N GLN A 198 41.36 -26.65 2.36
CA GLN A 198 42.33 -26.68 1.28
C GLN A 198 43.75 -26.40 1.76
N GLU A 199 43.96 -25.39 2.58
CA GLU A 199 45.24 -25.08 3.19
C GLU A 199 45.76 -26.26 4.06
N GLY A 200 44.84 -26.88 4.84
CA GLY A 200 45.17 -28.06 5.63
C GLY A 200 45.54 -29.29 4.79
N HIS A 201 44.98 -29.47 3.60
CA HIS A 201 45.34 -30.52 2.64
C HIS A 201 46.70 -30.25 1.97
N GLU A 202 46.95 -28.99 1.59
CA GLU A 202 48.21 -28.57 0.99
C GLU A 202 49.37 -28.69 1.99
N ALA A 203 49.17 -28.28 3.24
CA ALA A 203 50.16 -28.43 4.32
C ALA A 203 50.51 -29.91 4.60
N LYS A 204 49.50 -30.80 4.59
CA LYS A 204 49.76 -32.24 4.69
C LYS A 204 50.51 -32.81 3.49
N ALA A 205 50.16 -32.41 2.27
CA ALA A 205 50.85 -32.86 1.07
C ALA A 205 52.30 -32.41 1.06
N ALA A 206 52.63 -31.21 1.51
CA ALA A 206 53.99 -30.70 1.65
C ALA A 206 54.79 -31.51 2.68
N SER A 207 54.19 -31.83 3.85
CA SER A 207 54.88 -32.64 4.89
C SER A 207 55.20 -34.07 4.43
N TRP A 208 54.38 -34.67 3.56
CA TRP A 208 54.65 -35.99 2.98
C TRP A 208 55.80 -35.98 1.94
N GLN A 209 56.03 -34.88 1.26
CA GLN A 209 57.16 -34.72 0.34
C GLN A 209 58.49 -34.59 1.08
N ASP A 210 58.50 -33.92 2.24
CA ASP A 210 59.72 -33.79 3.04
C ASP A 210 60.09 -35.10 3.74
N GLU A 211 59.16 -35.92 4.24
CA GLU A 211 59.42 -37.21 4.84
C GLU A 211 59.85 -38.27 3.85
N ALA A 212 59.38 -38.20 2.58
CA ALA A 212 59.78 -39.17 1.56
C ALA A 212 61.20 -38.97 1.05
N TRP A 213 61.87 -37.88 1.36
CA TRP A 213 63.25 -37.61 0.90
C TRP A 213 64.31 -38.01 1.94
N GLU A 214 63.99 -38.27 3.18
CA GLU A 214 64.92 -38.70 4.23
C GLU A 214 65.06 -40.22 4.43
N SER A 215 64.45 -41.09 3.62
CA SER A 215 64.68 -42.53 3.71
C SER A 215 66.00 -42.90 3.03
N ASN A 216 66.96 -43.17 3.86
CA ASN A 216 68.31 -43.66 3.64
C ASN A 216 68.42 -44.67 2.52
N GLY A 217 69.48 -44.46 1.70
CA GLY A 217 69.92 -45.44 0.79
C GLY A 217 70.46 -46.70 1.52
N ASP A 218 69.73 -47.78 1.35
CA ASP A 218 70.23 -49.10 1.38
C ASP A 218 69.64 -49.86 0.19
N GLU A 219 70.39 -49.99 -0.83
CA GLU A 219 70.11 -50.79 -2.05
C GLU A 219 70.02 -52.29 -1.65
N GLU A 220 68.83 -52.81 -1.46
CA GLU A 220 68.56 -54.21 -1.62
C GLU A 220 67.68 -54.43 -2.85
N GLU A 221 68.39 -54.96 -3.91
CA GLU A 221 67.75 -55.46 -5.12
C GLU A 221 66.79 -56.62 -4.76
N ILE A 222 65.53 -56.39 -4.70
CA ILE A 222 64.53 -57.46 -4.68
C ILE A 222 63.84 -57.47 -6.04
N GLY A 223 64.46 -58.32 -6.89
CA GLY A 223 63.83 -58.71 -8.15
C GLY A 223 62.61 -59.59 -7.89
N LEU A 224 61.47 -59.06 -8.17
CA LEU A 224 60.24 -59.82 -8.33
C LEU A 224 59.70 -59.61 -9.72
N GLU A 225 59.89 -60.67 -10.57
CA GLU A 225 59.22 -60.77 -11.85
C GLU A 225 57.70 -60.81 -11.61
N VAL A 226 57.00 -59.84 -12.15
CA VAL A 226 55.51 -59.81 -12.15
C VAL A 226 55.08 -60.33 -13.51
N GLU A 227 54.60 -61.57 -13.57
CA GLU A 227 53.89 -62.09 -14.76
C GLU A 227 52.53 -61.39 -14.88
N TRP A 228 52.34 -60.71 -16.00
CA TRP A 228 51.08 -60.18 -16.44
C TRP A 228 50.25 -61.32 -17.06
N VAL A 229 49.14 -61.65 -16.44
CA VAL A 229 48.16 -62.58 -17.02
C VAL A 229 47.13 -61.70 -17.74
N ASP A 230 47.12 -61.75 -19.05
CA ASP A 230 46.07 -61.23 -19.88
C ASP A 230 44.81 -62.11 -19.67
N SER A 231 43.76 -61.55 -19.13
CA SER A 231 42.44 -62.19 -19.15
C SER A 231 41.59 -61.46 -20.22
N GLU A 232 41.55 -62.04 -21.41
CA GLU A 232 40.42 -61.90 -22.32
C GLU A 232 39.27 -62.80 -21.79
N GLU A 233 38.09 -62.15 -21.55
CA GLU A 233 36.75 -62.52 -21.98
C GLU A 233 35.73 -61.51 -21.48
#